data_98410e02f38bb007f479b1951ee9400a
#
_entry.id   98410e02f38bb007f479b1951ee9400a
#
_cell.length_a   1.000
_cell.length_b   1.000
_cell.length_c   1.000
_cell.angle_alpha   90.00
_cell.angle_beta   90.00
_cell.angle_gamma   90.00
#
_symmetry.space_group_name_H-M   'P 1'
#
loop_
_entity.id
_entity.type
_entity.pdbx_description
1 polymer ?
#
loop_
_entity_poly.entity_id
_entity_poly.type
_entity_poly.pdbx_seq_one_letter_code
_entity_poly.pdbx_strand_id
1 'polypeptide(L)'
;MRATGAEEKRRLILDAAVRVFARKGFHTSRVGDIAEEAGVAHGLLYHYFASKDEVLETIFRENWSLLLERIHAVEASGEPAREQLRHVAAIVLRTWSHEPDVVRVLVREIARSAELQERIGDLVKPIEAIRRIIERGQGNGEFRADLDPALAAVVFYGGIDELLTGWVLGQLPDGDADVAAAEHTVVEVICAGFEPAPAPA
;
A
#
# COMPACT_ATOMS: atom_id res chain seq x y z
N MET A 1 24.40 -7.51 -6.90
CA MET A 1 24.72 -6.99 -8.27
C MET A 1 24.75 -5.46 -8.16
N ARG A 2 25.78 -4.77 -8.68
CA ARG A 2 25.74 -3.29 -8.74
C ARG A 2 24.75 -2.90 -9.84
N ALA A 3 23.80 -2.00 -9.52
CA ALA A 3 22.90 -1.42 -10.51
C ALA A 3 23.73 -0.80 -11.66
N THR A 4 23.27 -0.94 -12.91
CA THR A 4 23.89 -0.26 -14.04
C THR A 4 23.66 1.26 -13.88
N GLY A 5 24.55 2.09 -14.41
CA GLY A 5 24.37 3.56 -14.30
C GLY A 5 23.05 4.08 -14.91
N ALA A 6 22.42 3.29 -15.79
CA ALA A 6 21.10 3.58 -16.33
C ALA A 6 19.98 3.30 -15.32
N GLU A 7 20.01 2.18 -14.61
CA GLU A 7 19.04 1.84 -13.55
C GLU A 7 19.13 2.83 -12.40
N GLU A 8 20.35 3.24 -12.02
CA GLU A 8 20.55 4.23 -10.97
C GLU A 8 19.92 5.59 -11.35
N LYS A 9 20.11 6.05 -12.59
CA LYS A 9 19.50 7.29 -13.09
C LYS A 9 17.97 7.18 -13.17
N ARG A 10 17.45 6.04 -13.62
CA ARG A 10 16.00 5.79 -13.66
C ARG A 10 15.41 5.87 -12.25
N ARG A 11 16.05 5.26 -11.25
CA ARG A 11 15.64 5.32 -9.87
C ARG A 11 15.67 6.74 -9.30
N LEU A 12 16.74 7.51 -9.56
CA LEU A 12 16.82 8.92 -9.15
C LEU A 12 15.65 9.75 -9.69
N ILE A 13 15.21 9.51 -10.92
CA ILE A 13 14.07 10.20 -11.52
C ILE A 13 12.77 9.81 -10.81
N LEU A 14 12.55 8.52 -10.49
CA LEU A 14 11.35 8.05 -9.79
C LEU A 14 11.30 8.61 -8.36
N ASP A 15 12.41 8.57 -7.62
CA ASP A 15 12.49 9.12 -6.26
C ASP A 15 12.22 10.63 -6.25
N ALA A 16 12.75 11.37 -7.22
CA ALA A 16 12.46 12.79 -7.39
C ALA A 16 10.99 13.04 -7.74
N ALA A 17 10.41 12.23 -8.61
CA ALA A 17 9.01 12.35 -8.99
C ALA A 17 8.08 12.12 -7.78
N VAL A 18 8.36 11.13 -6.93
CA VAL A 18 7.62 10.90 -5.68
C VAL A 18 7.63 12.17 -4.81
N ARG A 19 8.80 12.77 -4.55
CA ARG A 19 8.91 14.00 -3.77
C ARG A 19 8.14 15.18 -4.39
N VAL A 20 8.25 15.34 -5.71
CA VAL A 20 7.54 16.41 -6.44
C VAL A 20 6.02 16.20 -6.39
N PHE A 21 5.54 14.98 -6.64
CA PHE A 21 4.11 14.67 -6.62
C PHE A 21 3.52 14.77 -5.21
N ALA A 22 4.23 14.30 -4.18
CA ALA A 22 3.80 14.43 -2.80
C ALA A 22 3.65 15.90 -2.36
N ARG A 23 4.60 16.75 -2.76
CA ARG A 23 4.64 18.18 -2.38
C ARG A 23 3.69 19.04 -3.20
N LYS A 24 3.71 18.92 -4.52
CA LYS A 24 2.95 19.79 -5.45
C LYS A 24 1.62 19.20 -5.93
N GLY A 25 1.43 17.88 -5.79
CA GLY A 25 0.37 17.11 -6.45
C GLY A 25 0.73 16.76 -7.90
N PHE A 26 0.19 15.65 -8.39
CA PHE A 26 0.47 15.17 -9.74
C PHE A 26 0.04 16.17 -10.82
N HIS A 27 -1.20 16.66 -10.77
CA HIS A 27 -1.77 17.53 -11.83
C HIS A 27 -1.07 18.89 -11.95
N THR A 28 -0.58 19.45 -10.84
CA THR A 28 0.10 20.75 -10.80
C THR A 28 1.59 20.67 -11.10
N SER A 29 2.20 19.49 -11.00
CA SER A 29 3.61 19.26 -11.28
C SER A 29 3.89 19.20 -12.78
N ARG A 30 5.13 19.56 -13.15
CA ARG A 30 5.64 19.50 -14.52
C ARG A 30 6.82 18.56 -14.60
N VAL A 31 7.10 18.01 -15.79
CA VAL A 31 8.30 17.18 -16.07
C VAL A 31 9.59 17.93 -15.71
N GLY A 32 9.62 19.26 -15.94
CA GLY A 32 10.73 20.11 -15.54
C GLY A 32 11.01 20.12 -14.04
N ASP A 33 9.95 20.10 -13.21
CA ASP A 33 10.10 20.04 -11.74
C ASP A 33 10.77 18.73 -11.30
N ILE A 34 10.45 17.63 -11.97
CA ILE A 34 11.04 16.31 -11.70
C ILE A 34 12.52 16.29 -12.12
N ALA A 35 12.84 16.82 -13.31
CA ALA A 35 14.21 16.87 -13.81
C ALA A 35 15.10 17.73 -12.90
N GLU A 36 14.61 18.89 -12.45
CA GLU A 36 15.28 19.79 -11.51
C GLU A 36 15.52 19.08 -10.15
N GLU A 37 14.50 18.47 -9.59
CA GLU A 37 14.56 17.73 -8.32
C GLU A 37 15.53 16.53 -8.38
N ALA A 38 15.58 15.85 -9.54
CA ALA A 38 16.48 14.72 -9.77
C ALA A 38 17.93 15.16 -10.10
N GLY A 39 18.17 16.45 -10.34
CA GLY A 39 19.48 16.96 -10.77
C GLY A 39 19.91 16.46 -12.15
N VAL A 40 18.96 16.22 -13.07
CA VAL A 40 19.23 15.71 -14.42
C VAL A 40 18.78 16.68 -15.50
N ALA A 41 19.38 16.56 -16.68
CA ALA A 41 18.93 17.35 -17.83
C ALA A 41 17.49 16.92 -18.24
N HIS A 42 16.65 17.90 -18.58
CA HIS A 42 15.25 17.67 -18.97
C HIS A 42 15.10 16.61 -20.10
N GLY A 43 15.98 16.62 -21.08
CA GLY A 43 15.99 15.63 -22.16
C GLY A 43 16.32 14.21 -21.69
N LEU A 44 17.05 14.06 -20.57
CA LEU A 44 17.37 12.74 -20.02
C LEU A 44 16.11 12.07 -19.44
N LEU A 45 15.21 12.83 -18.84
CA LEU A 45 13.96 12.27 -18.34
C LEU A 45 13.14 11.63 -19.46
N TYR A 46 13.02 12.30 -20.60
CA TYR A 46 12.32 11.76 -21.77
C TYR A 46 13.02 10.56 -22.43
N HIS A 47 14.28 10.32 -22.11
CA HIS A 47 14.96 9.09 -22.52
C HIS A 47 14.45 7.86 -21.72
N TYR A 48 14.00 8.06 -20.46
CA TYR A 48 13.53 6.98 -19.59
C TYR A 48 12.02 6.85 -19.55
N PHE A 49 11.28 7.94 -19.70
CA PHE A 49 9.82 8.00 -19.56
C PHE A 49 9.23 8.91 -20.63
N ALA A 50 8.28 8.41 -21.41
CA ALA A 50 7.65 9.17 -22.48
C ALA A 50 6.76 10.31 -21.95
N SER A 51 6.22 10.18 -20.72
CA SER A 51 5.33 11.17 -20.12
C SER A 51 5.40 11.16 -18.59
N LYS A 52 4.81 12.18 -17.98
CA LYS A 52 4.60 12.27 -16.53
C LYS A 52 3.67 11.16 -16.04
N ASP A 53 2.70 10.77 -16.85
CA ASP A 53 1.77 9.68 -16.56
C ASP A 53 2.50 8.34 -16.49
N GLU A 54 3.43 8.07 -17.41
CA GLU A 54 4.27 6.86 -17.36
C GLU A 54 5.15 6.81 -16.11
N VAL A 55 5.67 7.97 -15.65
CA VAL A 55 6.40 8.06 -14.38
C VAL A 55 5.50 7.65 -13.22
N LEU A 56 4.30 8.22 -13.14
CA LEU A 56 3.32 7.90 -12.10
C LEU A 56 2.94 6.42 -12.14
N GLU A 57 2.58 5.90 -13.30
CA GLU A 57 2.24 4.49 -13.50
C GLU A 57 3.37 3.55 -13.06
N THR A 58 4.61 3.94 -13.35
CA THR A 58 5.78 3.17 -12.94
C THR A 58 5.97 3.16 -11.41
N ILE A 59 5.81 4.32 -10.74
CA ILE A 59 5.83 4.42 -9.28
C ILE A 59 4.79 3.48 -8.70
N PHE A 60 3.56 3.52 -9.21
CA PHE A 60 2.49 2.63 -8.78
C PHE A 60 2.86 1.17 -8.94
N ARG A 61 3.20 0.76 -10.16
CA ARG A 61 3.46 -0.64 -10.47
C ARG A 61 4.59 -1.23 -9.62
N GLU A 62 5.68 -0.49 -9.41
CA GLU A 62 6.81 -0.97 -8.63
C GLU A 62 6.45 -1.12 -7.14
N ASN A 63 5.83 -0.10 -6.54
CA ASN A 63 5.43 -0.16 -5.14
C ASN A 63 4.33 -1.20 -4.90
N TRP A 64 3.36 -1.30 -5.81
CA TRP A 64 2.27 -2.27 -5.72
C TRP A 64 2.76 -3.71 -5.85
N SER A 65 3.68 -3.96 -6.80
CA SER A 65 4.30 -5.29 -6.95
C SER A 65 5.07 -5.71 -5.70
N LEU A 66 5.82 -4.79 -5.10
CA LEU A 66 6.55 -5.05 -3.85
C LEU A 66 5.60 -5.33 -2.68
N LEU A 67 4.51 -4.57 -2.57
CA LEU A 67 3.46 -4.81 -1.57
C LEU A 67 2.86 -6.20 -1.72
N LEU A 68 2.46 -6.56 -2.94
CA LEU A 68 1.88 -7.87 -3.24
C LEU A 68 2.84 -9.02 -2.94
N GLU A 69 4.11 -8.89 -3.31
CA GLU A 69 5.14 -9.88 -2.99
C GLU A 69 5.25 -10.13 -1.48
N ARG A 70 5.27 -9.07 -0.68
CA ARG A 70 5.31 -9.17 0.79
C ARG A 70 4.04 -9.81 1.36
N ILE A 71 2.86 -9.44 0.87
CA ILE A 71 1.58 -10.03 1.31
C ILE A 71 1.53 -11.51 0.95
N HIS A 72 1.96 -11.90 -0.25
CA HIS A 72 2.02 -13.31 -0.65
C HIS A 72 3.00 -14.12 0.22
N ALA A 73 4.13 -13.53 0.61
CA ALA A 73 5.06 -14.19 1.53
C ALA A 73 4.41 -14.44 2.91
N VAL A 74 3.63 -13.49 3.42
CA VAL A 74 2.84 -13.67 4.65
C VAL A 74 1.78 -14.76 4.47
N GLU A 75 1.04 -14.75 3.37
CA GLU A 75 0.03 -15.77 3.06
C GLU A 75 0.63 -17.18 3.03
N ALA A 76 1.86 -17.31 2.54
CA ALA A 76 2.58 -18.58 2.44
C ALA A 76 3.32 -18.99 3.72
N SER A 77 3.35 -18.17 4.77
CA SER A 77 4.15 -18.42 5.99
C SER A 77 3.70 -19.64 6.80
N GLY A 78 2.44 -20.03 6.68
CA GLY A 78 1.84 -21.09 7.50
C GLY A 78 1.54 -20.70 8.94
N GLU A 79 1.69 -19.41 9.29
CA GLU A 79 1.32 -18.87 10.61
C GLU A 79 -0.21 -18.88 10.80
N PRO A 80 -0.69 -18.78 12.05
CA PRO A 80 -2.12 -18.59 12.34
C PRO A 80 -2.70 -17.42 11.56
N ALA A 81 -3.96 -17.52 11.13
CA ALA A 81 -4.59 -16.53 10.27
C ALA A 81 -4.59 -15.12 10.90
N ARG A 82 -4.81 -15.02 12.24
CA ARG A 82 -4.72 -13.74 12.97
C ARG A 82 -3.33 -13.11 12.84
N GLU A 83 -2.26 -13.89 12.99
CA GLU A 83 -0.88 -13.40 12.87
C GLU A 83 -0.57 -12.95 11.44
N GLN A 84 -1.07 -13.68 10.45
CA GLN A 84 -0.94 -13.28 9.05
C GLN A 84 -1.64 -11.94 8.78
N LEU A 85 -2.86 -11.73 9.29
CA LEU A 85 -3.55 -10.43 9.17
C LEU A 85 -2.79 -9.32 9.89
N ARG A 86 -2.20 -9.60 11.06
CA ARG A 86 -1.34 -8.65 11.78
C ARG A 86 -0.12 -8.26 10.93
N HIS A 87 0.54 -9.22 10.30
CA HIS A 87 1.67 -8.94 9.42
C HIS A 87 1.26 -8.14 8.18
N VAL A 88 0.09 -8.42 7.59
CA VAL A 88 -0.44 -7.62 6.48
C VAL A 88 -0.67 -6.17 6.90
N ALA A 89 -1.32 -5.95 8.05
CA ALA A 89 -1.53 -4.60 8.59
C ALA A 89 -0.20 -3.87 8.82
N ALA A 90 0.78 -4.57 9.43
CA ALA A 90 2.11 -4.01 9.67
C ALA A 90 2.83 -3.62 8.36
N ILE A 91 2.79 -4.46 7.34
CA ILE A 91 3.42 -4.18 6.03
C ILE A 91 2.85 -2.89 5.43
N VAL A 92 1.53 -2.73 5.46
CA VAL A 92 0.87 -1.58 4.84
C VAL A 92 1.06 -0.31 5.68
N LEU A 93 0.75 -0.37 6.98
CA LEU A 93 0.77 0.83 7.84
C LEU A 93 2.18 1.38 8.08
N ARG A 94 3.18 0.49 8.27
CA ARG A 94 4.57 0.93 8.49
C ARG A 94 5.22 1.54 7.25
N THR A 95 4.63 1.37 6.07
CA THR A 95 5.10 2.09 4.88
C THR A 95 4.99 3.59 5.09
N TRP A 96 3.99 4.08 5.87
CA TRP A 96 3.90 5.48 6.24
C TRP A 96 5.13 6.01 6.98
N SER A 97 5.61 5.29 7.99
CA SER A 97 6.81 5.71 8.75
C SER A 97 8.09 5.75 7.91
N HIS A 98 8.19 4.91 6.87
CA HIS A 98 9.42 4.79 6.08
C HIS A 98 9.39 5.62 4.80
N GLU A 99 8.23 5.66 4.12
CA GLU A 99 8.07 6.27 2.80
C GLU A 99 6.75 7.08 2.72
N PRO A 100 6.55 8.11 3.59
CA PRO A 100 5.29 8.84 3.65
C PRO A 100 4.93 9.53 2.33
N ASP A 101 5.91 9.96 1.54
CA ASP A 101 5.67 10.60 0.26
C ASP A 101 5.13 9.62 -0.78
N VAL A 102 5.60 8.36 -0.78
CA VAL A 102 5.03 7.29 -1.62
C VAL A 102 3.56 7.08 -1.25
N VAL A 103 3.25 6.91 0.04
CA VAL A 103 1.86 6.72 0.50
C VAL A 103 0.99 7.91 0.11
N ARG A 104 1.47 9.15 0.28
CA ARG A 104 0.73 10.36 -0.15
C ARG A 104 0.39 10.34 -1.63
N VAL A 105 1.33 9.95 -2.48
CA VAL A 105 1.10 9.86 -3.93
C VAL A 105 0.11 8.75 -4.24
N LEU A 106 0.30 7.55 -3.66
CA LEU A 106 -0.57 6.41 -3.91
C LEU A 106 -2.01 6.70 -3.49
N VAL A 107 -2.24 7.13 -2.25
CA VAL A 107 -3.59 7.38 -1.71
C VAL A 107 -4.30 8.51 -2.48
N ARG A 108 -3.60 9.61 -2.80
CA ARG A 108 -4.22 10.76 -3.47
C ARG A 108 -4.59 10.50 -4.92
N GLU A 109 -3.78 9.73 -5.64
CA GLU A 109 -3.94 9.57 -7.09
C GLU A 109 -4.72 8.32 -7.47
N ILE A 110 -4.68 7.22 -6.69
CA ILE A 110 -5.52 6.03 -6.94
C ILE A 110 -7.00 6.39 -6.94
N ALA A 111 -7.46 7.11 -5.91
CA ALA A 111 -8.88 7.44 -5.77
C ALA A 111 -9.39 8.39 -6.89
N ARG A 112 -8.49 9.09 -7.60
CA ARG A 112 -8.84 10.14 -8.57
C ARG A 112 -8.78 9.74 -10.02
N SER A 113 -8.09 8.65 -10.36
CA SER A 113 -7.85 8.23 -11.74
C SER A 113 -8.49 6.87 -12.04
N ALA A 114 -9.69 6.90 -12.63
CA ALA A 114 -10.32 5.70 -13.18
C ALA A 114 -9.41 5.01 -14.22
N GLU A 115 -8.67 5.81 -15.01
CA GLU A 115 -7.73 5.33 -16.02
C GLU A 115 -6.53 4.60 -15.39
N LEU A 116 -6.05 5.10 -14.24
CA LEU A 116 -5.01 4.43 -13.47
C LEU A 116 -5.54 3.14 -12.83
N GLN A 117 -6.79 3.15 -12.33
CA GLN A 117 -7.45 1.96 -11.77
C GLN A 117 -7.66 0.86 -12.83
N GLU A 118 -8.03 1.22 -14.05
CA GLU A 118 -8.17 0.26 -15.16
C GLU A 118 -6.82 -0.35 -15.59
N ARG A 119 -5.76 0.46 -15.58
CA ARG A 119 -4.40 0.03 -15.92
C ARG A 119 -3.73 -0.81 -14.82
N ILE A 120 -4.11 -0.59 -13.56
CA ILE A 120 -3.62 -1.35 -12.40
C ILE A 120 -4.69 -2.39 -12.04
N GLY A 121 -4.94 -3.37 -12.92
CA GLY A 121 -5.86 -4.49 -12.68
C GLY A 121 -5.55 -5.34 -11.43
N ASP A 122 -4.55 -4.94 -10.67
CA ASP A 122 -4.04 -5.62 -9.49
C ASP A 122 -4.50 -4.99 -8.16
N LEU A 123 -5.29 -3.90 -8.19
CA LEU A 123 -5.73 -3.19 -6.96
C LEU A 123 -6.56 -4.07 -6.01
N VAL A 124 -7.25 -5.06 -6.56
CA VAL A 124 -8.05 -6.01 -5.76
C VAL A 124 -7.23 -7.16 -5.16
N LYS A 125 -6.01 -7.40 -5.64
CA LYS A 125 -5.18 -8.54 -5.21
C LYS A 125 -4.85 -8.56 -3.72
N PRO A 126 -4.55 -7.44 -3.03
CA PRO A 126 -4.37 -7.47 -1.57
C PRO A 126 -5.63 -7.96 -0.85
N ILE A 127 -6.81 -7.50 -1.28
CA ILE A 127 -8.10 -7.92 -0.70
C ILE A 127 -8.33 -9.42 -0.94
N GLU A 128 -7.99 -9.92 -2.13
CA GLU A 128 -8.08 -11.35 -2.44
C GLU A 128 -7.13 -12.19 -1.58
N ALA A 129 -5.91 -11.73 -1.33
CA ALA A 129 -4.98 -12.41 -0.44
C ALA A 129 -5.50 -12.44 1.01
N ILE A 130 -6.02 -11.32 1.51
CA ILE A 130 -6.65 -11.23 2.83
C ILE A 130 -7.86 -12.18 2.91
N ARG A 131 -8.70 -12.21 1.88
CA ARG A 131 -9.83 -13.15 1.79
C ARG A 131 -9.37 -14.60 1.95
N ARG A 132 -8.33 -15.02 1.23
CA ARG A 132 -7.79 -16.39 1.33
C ARG A 132 -7.23 -16.70 2.72
N ILE A 133 -6.61 -15.72 3.39
CA ILE A 133 -6.17 -15.87 4.79
C ILE A 133 -7.38 -16.10 5.69
N ILE A 134 -8.44 -15.31 5.54
CA ILE A 134 -9.67 -15.44 6.34
C ILE A 134 -10.36 -16.77 6.07
N GLU A 135 -10.54 -17.18 4.81
CA GLU A 135 -11.13 -18.47 4.42
C GLU A 135 -10.38 -19.66 5.05
N ARG A 136 -9.05 -19.60 5.05
CA ARG A 136 -8.22 -20.62 5.69
C ARG A 136 -8.40 -20.62 7.20
N GLY A 137 -8.47 -19.46 7.85
CA GLY A 137 -8.74 -19.33 9.28
C GLY A 137 -10.13 -19.86 9.66
N GLN A 138 -11.14 -19.66 8.81
CA GLN A 138 -12.46 -20.26 8.99
C GLN A 138 -12.41 -21.78 8.85
N GLY A 139 -11.69 -22.30 7.84
CA GLY A 139 -11.51 -23.74 7.64
C GLY A 139 -10.78 -24.46 8.79
N ASN A 140 -9.89 -23.74 9.48
CA ASN A 140 -9.15 -24.26 10.64
C ASN A 140 -9.84 -24.05 11.98
N GLY A 141 -10.99 -23.31 12.00
CA GLY A 141 -11.70 -22.96 13.21
C GLY A 141 -11.08 -21.80 14.02
N GLU A 142 -10.10 -21.11 13.48
CA GLU A 142 -9.52 -19.88 14.07
C GLU A 142 -10.52 -18.71 13.99
N PHE A 143 -11.30 -18.66 12.91
CA PHE A 143 -12.30 -17.65 12.66
C PHE A 143 -13.69 -18.27 12.52
N ARG A 144 -14.72 -17.50 12.89
CA ARG A 144 -16.11 -17.90 12.77
C ARG A 144 -16.52 -18.04 11.29
N ALA A 145 -17.24 -19.11 10.96
CA ALA A 145 -17.60 -19.46 9.59
C ALA A 145 -18.89 -18.80 9.07
N ASP A 146 -19.62 -18.06 9.91
CA ASP A 146 -20.87 -17.38 9.53
C ASP A 146 -20.66 -16.01 8.88
N LEU A 147 -19.42 -15.50 8.83
CA LEU A 147 -19.08 -14.27 8.12
C LEU A 147 -18.69 -14.57 6.67
N ASP A 148 -19.13 -13.72 5.75
CA ASP A 148 -18.66 -13.74 4.38
C ASP A 148 -17.18 -13.30 4.34
N PRO A 149 -16.25 -14.15 3.90
CA PRO A 149 -14.81 -13.85 3.93
C PRO A 149 -14.41 -12.72 2.96
N ALA A 150 -15.19 -12.51 1.87
CA ALA A 150 -14.91 -11.42 0.94
C ALA A 150 -15.28 -10.07 1.56
N LEU A 151 -16.44 -9.98 2.24
CA LEU A 151 -16.84 -8.77 2.96
C LEU A 151 -15.91 -8.51 4.16
N ALA A 152 -15.52 -9.54 4.89
CA ALA A 152 -14.57 -9.44 6.00
C ALA A 152 -13.21 -8.89 5.53
N ALA A 153 -12.72 -9.34 4.36
CA ALA A 153 -11.49 -8.83 3.76
C ALA A 153 -11.60 -7.36 3.36
N VAL A 154 -12.74 -6.94 2.80
CA VAL A 154 -13.00 -5.53 2.45
C VAL A 154 -13.02 -4.66 3.71
N VAL A 155 -13.68 -5.11 4.79
CA VAL A 155 -13.72 -4.37 6.07
C VAL A 155 -12.32 -4.24 6.67
N PHE A 156 -11.53 -5.32 6.66
CA PHE A 156 -10.15 -5.31 7.17
C PHE A 156 -9.26 -4.35 6.37
N TYR A 157 -9.28 -4.46 5.05
CA TYR A 157 -8.49 -3.59 4.17
C TYR A 157 -8.95 -2.14 4.25
N GLY A 158 -10.27 -1.91 4.29
CA GLY A 158 -10.85 -0.57 4.42
C GLY A 158 -10.46 0.13 5.72
N GLY A 159 -10.35 -0.59 6.83
CA GLY A 159 -9.83 -0.04 8.09
C GLY A 159 -8.38 0.45 7.97
N ILE A 160 -7.53 -0.30 7.26
CA ILE A 160 -6.14 0.09 6.99
C ILE A 160 -6.09 1.30 6.05
N ASP A 161 -6.88 1.29 4.97
CA ASP A 161 -6.92 2.35 3.96
C ASP A 161 -7.39 3.68 4.56
N GLU A 162 -8.38 3.66 5.44
CA GLU A 162 -8.86 4.85 6.14
C GLU A 162 -7.82 5.43 7.11
N LEU A 163 -7.02 4.60 7.78
CA LEU A 163 -5.90 5.07 8.60
C LEU A 163 -4.86 5.81 7.75
N LEU A 164 -4.46 5.22 6.61
CA LEU A 164 -3.54 5.87 5.67
C LEU A 164 -4.12 7.18 5.13
N THR A 165 -5.40 7.21 4.79
CA THR A 165 -6.10 8.40 4.35
C THR A 165 -6.11 9.48 5.43
N GLY A 166 -6.38 9.11 6.68
CA GLY A 166 -6.34 10.01 7.83
C GLY A 166 -4.97 10.66 8.04
N TRP A 167 -3.89 9.91 7.87
CA TRP A 167 -2.52 10.45 7.94
C TRP A 167 -2.20 11.36 6.75
N VAL A 168 -2.55 10.96 5.54
CA VAL A 168 -2.34 11.77 4.32
C VAL A 168 -3.06 13.12 4.40
N LEU A 169 -4.23 13.16 5.04
CA LEU A 169 -5.02 14.38 5.25
C LEU A 169 -4.64 15.16 6.52
N GLY A 170 -3.73 14.64 7.35
CA GLY A 170 -3.34 15.26 8.62
C GLY A 170 -4.46 15.25 9.67
N GLN A 171 -5.38 14.30 9.60
CA GLN A 171 -6.50 14.15 10.51
C GLN A 171 -6.18 13.25 11.72
N LEU A 172 -5.14 12.43 11.61
CA LEU A 172 -4.66 11.53 12.65
C LEU A 172 -3.20 11.86 12.99
N PRO A 173 -2.78 11.67 14.26
CA PRO A 173 -1.37 11.76 14.64
C PRO A 173 -0.60 10.63 13.94
N ASP A 174 0.61 10.92 13.46
CA ASP A 174 1.35 10.08 12.52
C ASP A 174 2.80 9.75 12.93
N GLY A 175 3.12 9.91 14.20
CA GLY A 175 4.41 9.49 14.74
C GLY A 175 4.53 7.96 14.82
N ASP A 176 5.75 7.45 14.98
CA ASP A 176 5.99 5.99 15.02
C ASP A 176 5.17 5.28 16.10
N ALA A 177 4.95 5.91 17.26
CA ALA A 177 4.10 5.38 18.32
C ALA A 177 2.63 5.34 17.92
N ASP A 178 2.16 6.33 17.15
CA ASP A 178 0.78 6.40 16.64
C ASP A 178 0.54 5.35 15.57
N VAL A 179 1.50 5.13 14.67
CA VAL A 179 1.46 4.06 13.67
C VAL A 179 1.40 2.68 14.33
N ALA A 180 2.22 2.45 15.37
CA ALA A 180 2.20 1.19 16.12
C ALA A 180 0.87 0.99 16.87
N ALA A 181 0.30 2.05 17.43
CA ALA A 181 -1.01 2.01 18.07
C ALA A 181 -2.13 1.73 17.07
N ALA A 182 -2.07 2.32 15.88
CA ALA A 182 -3.03 2.08 14.80
C ALA A 182 -2.95 0.62 14.29
N GLU A 183 -1.73 0.08 14.08
CA GLU A 183 -1.51 -1.32 13.73
C GLU A 183 -2.15 -2.26 14.77
N HIS A 184 -1.88 -2.03 16.04
CA HIS A 184 -2.46 -2.82 17.12
C HIS A 184 -4.00 -2.71 17.13
N THR A 185 -4.52 -1.50 17.05
CA THR A 185 -5.97 -1.24 17.16
C THR A 185 -6.76 -1.89 16.02
N VAL A 186 -6.30 -1.75 14.77
CA VAL A 186 -7.02 -2.33 13.63
C VAL A 186 -7.09 -3.86 13.72
N VAL A 187 -6.01 -4.49 14.17
CA VAL A 187 -5.95 -5.94 14.32
C VAL A 187 -6.85 -6.38 15.48
N GLU A 188 -6.76 -5.75 16.65
CA GLU A 188 -7.56 -6.13 17.81
C GLU A 188 -9.07 -5.93 17.55
N VAL A 189 -9.45 -4.77 17.00
CA VAL A 189 -10.87 -4.46 16.77
C VAL A 189 -11.49 -5.37 15.69
N ILE A 190 -10.78 -5.60 14.59
CA ILE A 190 -11.35 -6.33 13.46
C ILE A 190 -11.21 -7.85 13.67
N CYS A 191 -10.05 -8.34 14.10
CA CYS A 191 -9.85 -9.78 14.30
C CYS A 191 -10.65 -10.33 15.47
N ALA A 192 -10.88 -9.54 16.54
CA ALA A 192 -11.79 -9.96 17.62
C ALA A 192 -13.21 -10.22 17.11
N GLY A 193 -13.67 -9.48 16.09
CA GLY A 193 -14.96 -9.75 15.43
C GLY A 193 -14.97 -11.02 14.58
N PHE A 194 -13.80 -11.52 14.20
CA PHE A 194 -13.65 -12.76 13.42
C PHE A 194 -13.54 -14.01 14.31
N GLU A 195 -13.18 -13.85 15.56
CA GLU A 195 -13.02 -14.97 16.48
C GLU A 195 -14.35 -15.66 16.79
N PRO A 196 -14.36 -16.99 17.01
CA PRO A 196 -15.55 -17.69 17.45
C PRO A 196 -16.07 -17.11 18.78
N ALA A 197 -17.39 -17.02 18.93
CA ALA A 197 -17.96 -16.64 20.22
C ALA A 197 -17.51 -17.63 21.32
N PRO A 198 -17.19 -17.15 22.54
CA PRO A 198 -16.85 -18.05 23.61
C PRO A 198 -18.01 -19.04 23.83
N ALA A 199 -17.68 -20.32 24.04
CA ALA A 199 -18.70 -21.35 24.33
C ALA A 199 -19.56 -20.90 25.52
N PRO A 200 -20.88 -21.05 25.44
CA PRO A 200 -21.73 -20.75 26.59
C PRO A 200 -21.31 -21.63 27.80
N ALA A 201 -21.14 -20.97 28.95
CA ALA A 201 -20.74 -21.60 30.21
C ALA A 201 -21.79 -22.60 30.71
#